data_125a316a9f7b7917c4a4393f7f661546
#
_entry.id   125a316a9f7b7917c4a4393f7f661546
#
_cell.length_a   1.000
_cell.length_b   1.000
_cell.length_c   1.000
_cell.angle_alpha   90.00
_cell.angle_beta   90.00
_cell.angle_gamma   90.00
#
_symmetry.space_group_name_H-M   'P 1'
#
loop_
_entity.id
_entity.type
_entity.pdbx_description
1 polymer ?
#
loop_
_entity_poly.entity_id
_entity_poly.type
_entity_poly.pdbx_seq_one_letter_code
_entity_poly.pdbx_strand_id
1 'polypeptide(L)'
;APVFIFDDLKQSADFMKWVDESFSEIKKVAESTTNYGKLLRVDRYPIQNYVILDFILDTGNAAGQNMVTLAAKTACDFIKDKTGIEFFLESGFNSDKKASARNMIMGRGHSVIAETTISNSVIRSILDVDISNLKKYQEIGPTTTRLAGTEGCHLHVSNALTAIYLATGQDTACVA
;
A
#
# COMPACT_ATOMS: atom_id res chain seq x y z
N ALA A 1 -5.87 7.31 -0.57
CA ALA A 1 -6.28 7.84 0.76
C ALA A 1 -6.41 9.35 0.68
N PRO A 2 -7.56 9.86 0.21
CA PRO A 2 -7.85 11.31 0.20
C PRO A 2 -7.96 11.90 1.61
N VAL A 3 -7.75 13.21 1.71
CA VAL A 3 -7.87 13.97 2.95
C VAL A 3 -8.87 15.11 2.78
N PHE A 4 -9.77 15.25 3.75
CA PHE A 4 -10.77 16.30 3.86
C PHE A 4 -10.35 17.30 4.92
N ILE A 5 -10.66 18.59 4.72
CA ILE A 5 -10.19 19.71 5.52
C ILE A 5 -11.36 20.37 6.22
N PHE A 6 -11.23 20.63 7.51
CA PHE A 6 -12.28 21.19 8.37
C PHE A 6 -11.79 22.44 9.09
N ASP A 7 -12.73 23.30 9.46
CA ASP A 7 -12.43 24.48 10.27
C ASP A 7 -12.25 24.12 11.75
N ASP A 8 -12.96 23.10 12.22
CA ASP A 8 -12.90 22.65 13.61
C ASP A 8 -13.11 21.14 13.79
N LEU A 9 -12.87 20.66 15.02
CA LEU A 9 -12.99 19.23 15.38
C LEU A 9 -14.43 18.73 15.39
N LYS A 10 -15.41 19.58 15.61
CA LYS A 10 -16.81 19.19 15.61
C LYS A 10 -17.26 18.84 14.19
N GLN A 11 -16.94 19.70 13.23
CA GLN A 11 -17.22 19.44 11.82
C GLN A 11 -16.59 18.12 11.34
N SER A 12 -15.33 17.85 11.77
CA SER A 12 -14.66 16.60 11.43
C SER A 12 -15.35 15.37 12.04
N ALA A 13 -15.85 15.47 13.26
CA ALA A 13 -16.60 14.40 13.93
C ALA A 13 -17.97 14.16 13.26
N ASP A 14 -18.70 15.21 12.96
CA ASP A 14 -19.98 15.12 12.25
C ASP A 14 -19.81 14.53 10.85
N PHE A 15 -18.74 14.91 10.17
CA PHE A 15 -18.38 14.34 8.85
C PHE A 15 -18.09 12.83 8.93
N MET A 16 -17.31 12.38 9.90
CA MET A 16 -17.01 10.94 10.05
C MET A 16 -18.28 10.13 10.27
N LYS A 17 -19.23 10.64 11.07
CA LYS A 17 -20.53 10.02 11.26
C LYS A 17 -21.34 9.98 9.96
N TRP A 18 -21.36 11.10 9.23
CA TRP A 18 -22.04 11.16 7.94
C TRP A 18 -21.47 10.16 6.92
N VAL A 19 -20.16 9.96 6.90
CA VAL A 19 -19.50 8.95 6.04
C VAL A 19 -20.00 7.54 6.37
N ASP A 20 -20.17 7.20 7.65
CA ASP A 20 -20.71 5.91 8.07
C ASP A 20 -22.16 5.72 7.60
N GLU A 21 -22.99 6.73 7.84
CA GLU A 21 -24.40 6.70 7.46
C GLU A 21 -24.59 6.65 5.94
N SER A 22 -23.69 7.28 5.17
CA SER A 22 -23.73 7.37 3.71
C SER A 22 -22.91 6.28 3.00
N PHE A 23 -22.33 5.33 3.72
CA PHE A 23 -21.43 4.32 3.13
C PHE A 23 -22.03 3.60 1.92
N SER A 24 -23.31 3.25 1.96
CA SER A 24 -23.97 2.54 0.86
C SER A 24 -24.02 3.37 -0.43
N GLU A 25 -24.24 4.69 -0.33
CA GLU A 25 -24.24 5.60 -1.47
C GLU A 25 -22.82 5.82 -1.99
N ILE A 26 -21.86 6.05 -1.09
CA ILE A 26 -20.44 6.19 -1.41
C ILE A 26 -19.95 4.94 -2.16
N LYS A 27 -20.30 3.76 -1.66
CA LYS A 27 -19.96 2.47 -2.29
C LYS A 27 -20.53 2.37 -3.69
N LYS A 28 -21.80 2.66 -3.88
CA LYS A 28 -22.44 2.61 -5.18
C LYS A 28 -21.78 3.55 -6.19
N VAL A 29 -21.42 4.74 -5.76
CA VAL A 29 -20.74 5.73 -6.61
C VAL A 29 -19.32 5.29 -6.94
N ALA A 30 -18.56 4.84 -5.98
CA ALA A 30 -17.19 4.31 -6.21
C ALA A 30 -17.20 3.13 -7.20
N GLU A 31 -18.10 2.16 -7.00
CA GLU A 31 -18.21 0.96 -7.82
C GLU A 31 -18.77 1.24 -9.23
N SER A 32 -19.44 2.38 -9.46
CA SER A 32 -19.93 2.74 -10.79
C SER A 32 -18.83 2.98 -11.82
N THR A 33 -17.59 3.16 -11.37
CA THR A 33 -16.43 3.42 -12.25
C THR A 33 -15.75 2.16 -12.75
N THR A 34 -16.16 0.99 -12.28
CA THR A 34 -15.48 -0.28 -12.60
C THR A 34 -16.46 -1.45 -12.61
N ASN A 35 -16.20 -2.43 -13.46
CA ASN A 35 -16.96 -3.69 -13.48
C ASN A 35 -16.38 -4.76 -12.53
N TYR A 36 -15.19 -4.52 -11.98
CA TYR A 36 -14.42 -5.53 -11.22
C TYR A 36 -14.19 -5.13 -9.77
N GLY A 37 -13.83 -3.86 -9.52
CA GLY A 37 -13.50 -3.38 -8.20
C GLY A 37 -14.69 -3.36 -7.25
N LYS A 38 -14.48 -3.78 -6.00
CA LYS A 38 -15.49 -3.74 -4.94
C LYS A 38 -14.97 -2.93 -3.76
N LEU A 39 -15.72 -1.90 -3.36
CA LEU A 39 -15.41 -1.16 -2.15
C LEU A 39 -15.84 -1.98 -0.93
N LEU A 40 -14.86 -2.42 -0.15
CA LEU A 40 -15.08 -3.24 1.04
C LEU A 40 -15.47 -2.38 2.25
N ARG A 41 -14.72 -1.28 2.49
CA ARG A 41 -14.92 -0.34 3.58
C ARG A 41 -14.20 0.97 3.33
N VAL A 42 -14.51 1.97 4.12
CA VAL A 42 -13.80 3.25 4.19
C VAL A 42 -13.34 3.47 5.63
N ASP A 43 -12.04 3.34 5.87
CA ASP A 43 -11.46 3.61 7.18
C ASP A 43 -11.21 5.11 7.34
N ARG A 44 -11.42 5.65 8.54
CA ARG A 44 -11.34 7.09 8.82
C ARG A 44 -10.23 7.34 9.85
N TYR A 45 -9.36 8.28 9.52
CA TYR A 45 -8.25 8.67 10.38
C TYR A 45 -8.30 10.17 10.62
N PRO A 46 -8.86 10.60 11.76
CA PRO A 46 -8.83 12.00 12.15
C PRO A 46 -7.43 12.38 12.63
N ILE A 47 -6.94 13.50 12.16
CA ILE A 47 -5.68 14.10 12.58
C ILE A 47 -5.79 15.61 12.56
N GLN A 48 -5.74 16.26 13.72
CA GLN A 48 -6.00 17.70 13.86
C GLN A 48 -7.37 18.06 13.25
N ASN A 49 -7.41 19.04 12.34
CA ASN A 49 -8.58 19.44 11.59
C ASN A 49 -8.71 18.75 10.22
N TYR A 50 -8.12 17.57 10.06
CA TYR A 50 -8.19 16.76 8.85
C TYR A 50 -8.84 15.42 9.13
N VAL A 51 -9.53 14.87 8.14
CA VAL A 51 -9.96 13.45 8.13
C VAL A 51 -9.46 12.79 6.87
N ILE A 52 -8.65 11.76 7.04
CA ILE A 52 -8.21 10.92 5.93
C ILE A 52 -9.24 9.81 5.75
N LEU A 53 -9.73 9.61 4.54
CA LEU A 53 -10.57 8.48 4.17
C LEU A 53 -9.73 7.46 3.40
N ASP A 54 -9.55 6.28 3.98
CA ASP A 54 -8.84 5.20 3.34
C ASP A 54 -9.83 4.23 2.70
N PHE A 55 -9.94 4.31 1.39
CA PHE A 55 -10.84 3.48 0.58
C PHE A 55 -10.19 2.11 0.35
N ILE A 56 -10.73 1.08 0.98
CA ILE A 56 -10.23 -0.29 0.85
C ILE A 56 -11.05 -1.02 -0.22
N LEU A 57 -10.42 -1.28 -1.35
CA LEU A 57 -11.03 -1.95 -2.48
C LEU A 57 -10.42 -3.34 -2.69
N ASP A 58 -11.28 -4.29 -3.02
CA ASP A 58 -10.87 -5.54 -3.66
C ASP A 58 -10.77 -5.28 -5.17
N THR A 59 -9.61 -5.52 -5.74
CA THR A 59 -9.32 -5.28 -7.16
C THR A 59 -9.16 -6.59 -7.96
N GLY A 60 -9.47 -7.73 -7.34
CA GLY A 60 -9.29 -9.05 -7.93
C GLY A 60 -7.80 -9.36 -8.16
N ASN A 61 -7.46 -9.85 -9.34
CA ASN A 61 -6.09 -10.25 -9.69
C ASN A 61 -5.19 -9.08 -10.14
N ALA A 62 -5.74 -7.86 -10.25
CA ALA A 62 -4.99 -6.69 -10.66
C ALA A 62 -4.48 -5.89 -9.45
N ALA A 63 -3.33 -5.22 -9.56
CA ALA A 63 -2.92 -4.22 -8.58
C ALA A 63 -3.93 -3.06 -8.47
N GLY A 64 -4.60 -2.73 -9.58
CA GLY A 64 -5.77 -1.88 -9.60
C GLY A 64 -5.52 -0.39 -9.32
N GLN A 65 -4.29 0.10 -9.41
CA GLN A 65 -3.92 1.46 -8.99
C GLN A 65 -4.76 2.56 -9.67
N ASN A 66 -4.91 2.51 -10.98
CA ASN A 66 -5.72 3.48 -11.72
C ASN A 66 -7.22 3.33 -11.40
N MET A 67 -7.70 2.10 -11.29
CA MET A 67 -9.09 1.81 -10.92
C MET A 67 -9.45 2.36 -9.54
N VAL A 68 -8.60 2.10 -8.54
CA VAL A 68 -8.78 2.60 -7.17
C VAL A 68 -8.73 4.13 -7.12
N THR A 69 -7.83 4.75 -7.88
CA THR A 69 -7.71 6.21 -7.95
C THR A 69 -8.99 6.84 -8.53
N LEU A 70 -9.50 6.27 -9.62
CA LEU A 70 -10.73 6.76 -10.25
C LEU A 70 -11.94 6.56 -9.34
N ALA A 71 -12.09 5.39 -8.74
CA ALA A 71 -13.17 5.10 -7.80
C ALA A 71 -13.16 6.04 -6.58
N ALA A 72 -11.99 6.24 -5.98
CA ALA A 72 -11.84 7.16 -4.86
C ALA A 72 -12.11 8.62 -5.27
N LYS A 73 -11.65 9.06 -6.45
CA LYS A 73 -11.92 10.41 -6.96
C LYS A 73 -13.41 10.64 -7.11
N THR A 74 -14.12 9.73 -7.78
CA THR A 74 -15.56 9.85 -8.03
C THR A 74 -16.36 9.82 -6.73
N ALA A 75 -15.97 8.98 -5.77
CA ALA A 75 -16.56 8.97 -4.44
C ALA A 75 -16.31 10.29 -3.68
N CYS A 76 -15.11 10.85 -3.77
CA CYS A 76 -14.80 12.14 -3.12
C CYS A 76 -15.55 13.31 -3.76
N ASP A 77 -15.71 13.32 -5.07
CA ASP A 77 -16.54 14.32 -5.75
C ASP A 77 -18.00 14.27 -5.24
N PHE A 78 -18.57 13.07 -5.15
CA PHE A 78 -19.91 12.88 -4.56
C PHE A 78 -19.97 13.36 -3.11
N ILE A 79 -18.96 13.04 -2.28
CA ILE A 79 -18.90 13.52 -0.89
C ILE A 79 -18.84 15.05 -0.84
N LYS A 80 -18.00 15.67 -1.66
CA LYS A 80 -17.91 17.13 -1.78
C LYS A 80 -19.25 17.76 -2.21
N ASP A 81 -19.91 17.18 -3.21
CA ASP A 81 -21.22 17.67 -3.67
C ASP A 81 -22.30 17.62 -2.58
N LYS A 82 -22.25 16.62 -1.71
CA LYS A 82 -23.20 16.45 -0.60
C LYS A 82 -22.89 17.29 0.63
N THR A 83 -21.60 17.50 0.92
CA THR A 83 -21.16 18.12 2.18
C THR A 83 -20.58 19.53 2.01
N GLY A 84 -20.18 19.91 0.80
CA GLY A 84 -19.46 21.15 0.53
C GLY A 84 -18.01 21.16 1.00
N ILE A 85 -17.49 20.03 1.53
CA ILE A 85 -16.17 19.97 2.15
C ILE A 85 -15.09 19.73 1.07
N GLU A 86 -14.05 20.54 1.11
CA GLU A 86 -12.92 20.42 0.18
C GLU A 86 -12.02 19.24 0.53
N PHE A 87 -11.41 18.63 -0.49
CA PHE A 87 -10.50 17.52 -0.30
C PHE A 87 -9.30 17.58 -1.24
N PHE A 88 -8.23 16.89 -0.83
CA PHE A 88 -7.14 16.47 -1.72
C PHE A 88 -7.19 14.96 -1.90
N LEU A 89 -7.02 14.49 -3.13
CA LEU A 89 -7.11 13.06 -3.45
C LEU A 89 -5.94 12.26 -2.87
N GLU A 90 -4.76 12.87 -2.73
CA GLU A 90 -3.55 12.25 -2.23
C GLU A 90 -3.09 12.92 -0.94
N SER A 91 -3.04 12.13 0.14
CA SER A 91 -2.57 12.59 1.47
C SER A 91 -1.19 12.04 1.85
N GLY A 92 -0.63 11.12 1.06
CA GLY A 92 0.57 10.37 1.43
C GLY A 92 0.34 9.23 2.43
N PHE A 93 -0.83 9.14 3.02
CA PHE A 93 -1.16 8.12 4.03
C PHE A 93 -1.28 6.71 3.46
N ASN A 94 -1.63 6.55 2.19
CA ASN A 94 -1.75 5.26 1.51
C ASN A 94 -0.43 4.47 1.46
N SER A 95 0.70 5.15 1.68
CA SER A 95 2.07 4.60 1.59
C SER A 95 2.37 3.80 0.32
N ASP A 96 1.57 4.01 -0.74
CA ASP A 96 1.81 3.41 -2.04
C ASP A 96 3.15 3.88 -2.61
N LYS A 97 3.93 2.96 -3.14
CA LYS A 97 5.27 3.22 -3.68
C LYS A 97 6.24 3.87 -2.66
N LYS A 98 6.06 3.54 -1.39
CA LYS A 98 6.88 4.03 -0.27
C LYS A 98 7.15 2.88 0.70
N ALA A 99 8.38 2.75 1.17
CA ALA A 99 8.69 1.89 2.30
C ALA A 99 8.03 2.49 3.56
N SER A 100 7.20 1.71 4.25
CA SER A 100 6.49 2.20 5.44
C SER A 100 6.10 1.08 6.39
N ALA A 101 6.07 1.37 7.68
CA ALA A 101 5.55 0.47 8.70
C ALA A 101 4.09 0.08 8.44
N ARG A 102 3.30 0.97 7.84
CA ARG A 102 1.92 0.68 7.45
C ARG A 102 1.83 -0.51 6.48
N ASN A 103 2.67 -0.55 5.45
CA ASN A 103 2.69 -1.65 4.49
C ASN A 103 3.08 -2.98 5.15
N MET A 104 3.98 -2.95 6.12
CA MET A 104 4.36 -4.14 6.91
C MET A 104 3.21 -4.68 7.73
N ILE A 105 2.48 -3.81 8.43
CA ILE A 105 1.41 -4.19 9.37
C ILE A 105 0.12 -4.58 8.63
N MET A 106 -0.28 -3.77 7.66
CA MET A 106 -1.55 -3.95 6.95
C MET A 106 -1.45 -4.93 5.79
N GLY A 107 -0.24 -5.19 5.30
CA GLY A 107 0.01 -5.95 4.08
C GLY A 107 -0.41 -5.16 2.84
N ARG A 108 0.09 -5.59 1.70
CA ARG A 108 -0.30 -5.08 0.39
C ARG A 108 -0.03 -6.13 -0.69
N GLY A 109 -0.99 -6.36 -1.57
CA GLY A 109 -0.87 -7.35 -2.63
C GLY A 109 -0.90 -8.78 -2.10
N HIS A 110 -0.03 -9.63 -2.64
CA HIS A 110 0.01 -11.05 -2.32
C HIS A 110 1.18 -11.37 -1.38
N SER A 111 0.92 -12.25 -0.42
CA SER A 111 1.98 -12.87 0.40
C SER A 111 2.34 -14.21 -0.23
N VAL A 112 3.61 -14.39 -0.58
CA VAL A 112 4.12 -15.60 -1.23
C VAL A 112 5.25 -16.18 -0.40
N ILE A 113 5.18 -17.48 -0.14
CA ILE A 113 6.27 -18.25 0.47
C ILE A 113 6.85 -19.15 -0.61
N ALA A 114 8.14 -19.03 -0.85
CA ALA A 114 8.86 -19.86 -1.81
C ALA A 114 10.07 -20.52 -1.14
N GLU A 115 10.30 -21.78 -1.47
CA GLU A 115 11.40 -22.57 -0.93
C GLU A 115 12.15 -23.28 -2.07
N THR A 116 13.47 -23.33 -1.94
CA THR A 116 14.32 -24.14 -2.82
C THR A 116 15.52 -24.68 -2.07
N THR A 117 16.05 -25.79 -2.54
CA THR A 117 17.32 -26.35 -2.04
C THR A 117 18.43 -26.12 -3.06
N ILE A 118 19.50 -25.47 -2.65
CA ILE A 118 20.67 -25.20 -3.49
C ILE A 118 21.85 -26.03 -2.98
N SER A 119 22.47 -26.79 -3.87
CA SER A 119 23.64 -27.60 -3.50
C SER A 119 24.87 -26.72 -3.19
N ASN A 120 25.74 -27.20 -2.29
CA ASN A 120 26.99 -26.50 -1.95
C ASN A 120 27.88 -26.25 -3.18
N SER A 121 27.88 -27.17 -4.14
CA SER A 121 28.65 -27.01 -5.38
C SER A 121 28.15 -25.82 -6.21
N VAL A 122 26.84 -25.63 -6.32
CA VAL A 122 26.25 -24.49 -7.03
C VAL A 122 26.54 -23.18 -6.29
N ILE A 123 26.40 -23.17 -4.95
CA ILE A 123 26.74 -21.99 -4.14
C ILE A 123 28.19 -21.55 -4.39
N ARG A 124 29.14 -22.49 -4.33
CA ARG A 124 30.54 -22.19 -4.59
C ARG A 124 30.82 -21.73 -6.02
N SER A 125 30.26 -22.41 -7.00
CA SER A 125 30.54 -22.10 -8.41
C SER A 125 29.89 -20.80 -8.93
N ILE A 126 28.75 -20.40 -8.37
CA ILE A 126 27.99 -19.20 -8.83
C ILE A 126 28.22 -18.00 -7.92
N LEU A 127 28.22 -18.22 -6.59
CA LEU A 127 28.35 -17.12 -5.63
C LEU A 127 29.77 -16.93 -5.12
N ASP A 128 30.68 -17.86 -5.43
CA ASP A 128 32.08 -17.85 -4.96
C ASP A 128 32.19 -17.69 -3.43
N VAL A 129 31.32 -18.38 -2.68
CA VAL A 129 31.24 -18.29 -1.23
C VAL A 129 31.08 -19.66 -0.59
N ASP A 130 31.66 -19.85 0.57
CA ASP A 130 31.42 -21.04 1.39
C ASP A 130 30.11 -20.93 2.16
N ILE A 131 29.39 -22.07 2.25
CA ILE A 131 28.12 -22.15 2.97
C ILE A 131 28.20 -21.67 4.43
N SER A 132 29.35 -21.89 5.09
CA SER A 132 29.61 -21.42 6.46
C SER A 132 29.59 -19.89 6.56
N ASN A 133 30.12 -19.18 5.57
CA ASN A 133 30.11 -17.75 5.51
C ASN A 133 28.71 -17.20 5.18
N LEU A 134 28.00 -17.88 4.29
CA LEU A 134 26.63 -17.53 3.98
C LEU A 134 25.70 -17.64 5.21
N LYS A 135 25.86 -18.71 6.01
CA LYS A 135 25.12 -18.87 7.27
C LYS A 135 25.46 -17.78 8.28
N LYS A 136 26.72 -17.45 8.48
CA LYS A 136 27.14 -16.35 9.37
C LYS A 136 26.54 -15.02 8.92
N TYR A 137 26.53 -14.75 7.63
CA TYR A 137 25.95 -13.53 7.09
C TYR A 137 24.44 -13.45 7.33
N GLN A 138 23.72 -14.58 7.21
CA GLN A 138 22.31 -14.65 7.51
C GLN A 138 21.98 -14.38 8.99
N GLU A 139 22.88 -14.72 9.91
CA GLU A 139 22.74 -14.41 11.34
C GLU A 139 22.96 -12.90 11.62
N ILE A 140 23.90 -12.28 10.88
CA ILE A 140 24.23 -10.86 11.02
C ILE A 140 23.12 -9.97 10.43
N GLY A 141 22.61 -10.32 9.26
CA GLY A 141 21.67 -9.51 8.50
C GLY A 141 20.46 -9.00 9.32
N PRO A 142 19.66 -9.87 9.96
CA PRO A 142 18.52 -9.44 10.76
C PRO A 142 18.87 -8.52 11.94
N THR A 143 20.05 -8.70 12.51
CA THR A 143 20.52 -7.89 13.64
C THR A 143 20.90 -6.48 13.19
N THR A 144 21.68 -6.38 12.10
CA THR A 144 22.16 -5.09 11.59
C THR A 144 21.09 -4.28 10.90
N THR A 145 20.18 -4.92 10.15
CA THR A 145 19.05 -4.24 9.52
C THR A 145 18.09 -3.66 10.56
N ARG A 146 17.83 -4.40 11.65
CA ARG A 146 17.04 -3.89 12.77
C ARG A 146 17.68 -2.67 13.43
N LEU A 147 19.00 -2.71 13.64
CA LEU A 147 19.74 -1.56 14.20
C LEU A 147 19.69 -0.35 13.27
N ALA A 148 19.70 -0.55 11.96
CA ALA A 148 19.57 0.50 10.96
C ALA A 148 18.10 1.02 10.81
N GLY A 149 17.11 0.36 11.44
CA GLY A 149 15.71 0.73 11.31
C GLY A 149 15.12 0.39 9.93
N THR A 150 15.73 -0.54 9.20
CA THR A 150 15.20 -0.98 7.90
C THR A 150 14.14 -2.07 8.07
N GLU A 151 13.19 -2.09 7.16
CA GLU A 151 12.16 -3.12 7.10
C GLU A 151 12.68 -4.35 6.36
N GLY A 152 12.62 -5.51 7.04
CA GLY A 152 13.11 -6.77 6.48
C GLY A 152 14.65 -6.90 6.48
N CYS A 153 15.13 -8.04 6.05
CA CYS A 153 16.55 -8.36 5.93
C CYS A 153 16.93 -8.87 4.52
N HIS A 154 16.20 -8.43 3.51
CA HIS A 154 16.48 -8.78 2.11
C HIS A 154 17.62 -7.91 1.56
N LEU A 155 18.64 -8.57 1.02
CA LEU A 155 19.77 -7.90 0.39
C LEU A 155 19.55 -7.90 -1.13
N HIS A 156 19.61 -6.74 -1.77
CA HIS A 156 19.60 -6.59 -3.24
C HIS A 156 18.35 -7.10 -3.99
N VAL A 157 17.26 -7.46 -3.33
CA VAL A 157 16.01 -7.91 -3.98
C VAL A 157 15.51 -6.86 -4.95
N SER A 158 15.61 -5.59 -4.60
CA SER A 158 15.17 -4.46 -5.42
C SER A 158 15.84 -4.41 -6.79
N ASN A 159 17.12 -4.81 -6.92
CA ASN A 159 17.83 -4.84 -8.22
C ASN A 159 17.19 -5.84 -9.18
N ALA A 160 16.97 -7.07 -8.73
CA ALA A 160 16.36 -8.11 -9.57
C ALA A 160 14.90 -7.79 -9.92
N LEU A 161 14.12 -7.32 -8.95
CA LEU A 161 12.73 -6.92 -9.17
C LEU A 161 12.62 -5.73 -10.13
N THR A 162 13.48 -4.73 -10.01
CA THR A 162 13.51 -3.59 -10.94
C THR A 162 13.79 -4.04 -12.36
N ALA A 163 14.76 -4.95 -12.55
CA ALA A 163 15.07 -5.50 -13.87
C ALA A 163 13.87 -6.26 -14.47
N ILE A 164 13.19 -7.09 -13.68
CA ILE A 164 11.99 -7.82 -14.10
C ILE A 164 10.86 -6.85 -14.44
N TYR A 165 10.61 -5.84 -13.62
CA TYR A 165 9.55 -4.86 -13.84
C TYR A 165 9.78 -4.05 -15.13
N LEU A 166 11.03 -3.60 -15.38
CA LEU A 166 11.39 -2.95 -16.64
C LEU A 166 11.18 -3.88 -17.84
N ALA A 167 11.64 -5.12 -17.76
CA ALA A 167 11.52 -6.09 -18.83
C ALA A 167 10.07 -6.47 -19.16
N THR A 168 9.16 -6.41 -18.18
CA THR A 168 7.76 -6.77 -18.33
C THR A 168 6.80 -5.57 -18.42
N GLY A 169 7.33 -4.34 -18.47
CA GLY A 169 6.54 -3.12 -18.57
C GLY A 169 5.74 -2.79 -17.28
N GLN A 170 6.20 -3.27 -16.13
CA GLN A 170 5.60 -2.97 -14.82
C GLN A 170 6.11 -1.65 -14.25
N ASP A 171 5.38 -1.09 -13.30
CA ASP A 171 5.75 0.14 -12.60
C ASP A 171 6.89 -0.12 -11.59
N THR A 172 8.09 0.32 -11.91
CA THR A 172 9.29 0.14 -11.08
C THR A 172 9.20 0.84 -9.72
N ALA A 173 8.38 1.88 -9.57
CA ALA A 173 8.17 2.53 -8.28
C ALA A 173 7.50 1.61 -7.24
N CYS A 174 6.85 0.52 -7.68
CA CYS A 174 6.27 -0.48 -6.79
C CYS A 174 7.30 -1.42 -6.15
N VAL A 175 8.57 -1.28 -6.48
CA VAL A 175 9.67 -2.04 -5.86
C VAL A 175 10.11 -1.42 -4.52
N ALA A 176 9.72 -0.19 -4.21
CA ALA A 176 10.06 0.52 -2.97
C ALA A 176 9.41 -0.11 -1.74
#